data_d9f30b625d660efcb4d2887183eefbf3
#
_entry.id   d9f30b625d660efcb4d2887183eefbf3
#
_cell.length_a   1.000
_cell.length_b   1.000
_cell.length_c   1.000
_cell.angle_alpha   90.00
_cell.angle_beta   90.00
_cell.angle_gamma   90.00
#
_symmetry.space_group_name_H-M   'P 1'
#
loop_
_entity.id
_entity.type
_entity.pdbx_description
1 polymer ?
#
loop_
_entity_poly.entity_id
_entity_poly.type
_entity_poly.pdbx_seq_one_letter_code
_entity_poly.pdbx_strand_id
1 'polypeptide(L)'
;MEEKKSLGKELQEKLTFTQPHIADEQPDAVAEAERFCVDYKAFLDAAKTEREAAAEVERRALAAGYRPMQRTGVTYKAGDKVFYNNRGKAMLLATLGKRPLDEGVRLMVAHIDSPRLDLKPNPLYEDSDIALFKTHYYGGIRKYQWGATPLSLHGVVYRKDGTKVEVPWARKRETLCFA
;
A
#
# COMPACT_ATOMS: atom_id res chain seq x y z
N MET A 1 -24.87 -46.25 -14.82
CA MET A 1 -23.84 -46.56 -15.83
C MET A 1 -22.67 -45.64 -15.55
N GLU A 2 -21.60 -46.14 -14.97
CA GLU A 2 -20.38 -45.37 -14.81
C GLU A 2 -19.75 -45.14 -16.19
N GLU A 3 -19.62 -43.88 -16.58
CA GLU A 3 -18.88 -43.51 -17.79
C GLU A 3 -17.41 -43.89 -17.63
N LYS A 4 -16.94 -44.83 -18.43
CA LYS A 4 -15.53 -45.25 -18.47
C LYS A 4 -14.68 -44.04 -18.85
N LYS A 5 -13.82 -43.62 -17.92
CA LYS A 5 -12.86 -42.50 -18.20
C LYS A 5 -12.06 -42.84 -19.46
N SER A 6 -11.86 -41.88 -20.33
CA SER A 6 -10.98 -42.03 -21.47
C SER A 6 -9.51 -42.17 -21.03
N LEU A 7 -8.69 -42.93 -21.76
CA LEU A 7 -7.26 -43.09 -21.49
C LEU A 7 -6.53 -41.74 -21.33
N GLY A 8 -6.93 -40.73 -22.10
CA GLY A 8 -6.38 -39.39 -22.00
C GLY A 8 -6.67 -38.73 -20.63
N LYS A 9 -7.86 -38.88 -20.08
CA LYS A 9 -8.21 -38.38 -18.73
C LYS A 9 -7.41 -39.11 -17.64
N GLU A 10 -7.24 -40.42 -17.77
CA GLU A 10 -6.44 -41.21 -16.81
C GLU A 10 -4.96 -40.81 -16.82
N LEU A 11 -4.39 -40.56 -18.00
CA LEU A 11 -3.02 -40.07 -18.14
C LEU A 11 -2.87 -38.63 -17.62
N GLN A 12 -3.81 -37.77 -17.87
CA GLN A 12 -3.81 -36.44 -17.35
C GLN A 12 -3.81 -36.41 -15.82
N GLU A 13 -4.67 -37.18 -15.17
CA GLU A 13 -4.72 -37.31 -13.71
C GLU A 13 -3.41 -37.87 -13.11
N LYS A 14 -2.72 -38.74 -13.82
CA LYS A 14 -1.46 -39.33 -13.36
C LYS A 14 -0.23 -38.47 -13.61
N LEU A 15 -0.23 -37.66 -14.65
CA LEU A 15 0.96 -36.95 -15.13
C LEU A 15 0.91 -35.45 -14.85
N THR A 16 -0.25 -34.88 -14.47
CA THR A 16 -0.38 -33.47 -14.12
C THR A 16 -0.52 -33.28 -12.62
N PHE A 17 0.19 -32.30 -12.09
CA PHE A 17 -0.01 -31.81 -10.73
C PHE A 17 -1.19 -30.83 -10.73
N THR A 18 -2.22 -31.16 -9.99
CA THR A 18 -3.33 -30.24 -9.74
C THR A 18 -3.10 -29.58 -8.39
N GLN A 19 -2.80 -28.28 -8.40
CA GLN A 19 -2.70 -27.54 -7.15
C GLN A 19 -4.11 -27.34 -6.61
N PRO A 20 -4.40 -27.84 -5.40
CA PRO A 20 -5.71 -27.63 -4.79
C PRO A 20 -5.93 -26.16 -4.49
N HIS A 21 -7.17 -25.71 -4.60
CA HIS A 21 -7.52 -24.33 -4.28
C HIS A 21 -7.75 -24.20 -2.78
N ILE A 22 -7.03 -23.30 -2.12
CA ILE A 22 -7.08 -23.14 -0.66
C ILE A 22 -8.49 -22.87 -0.13
N ALA A 23 -9.34 -22.18 -0.92
CA ALA A 23 -10.70 -21.90 -0.56
C ALA A 23 -11.56 -23.17 -0.42
N ASP A 24 -11.24 -24.23 -1.18
CA ASP A 24 -11.96 -25.50 -1.13
C ASP A 24 -11.48 -26.38 0.01
N GLU A 25 -10.18 -26.30 0.33
CA GLU A 25 -9.56 -27.13 1.38
C GLU A 25 -9.67 -26.52 2.77
N GLN A 26 -9.65 -25.19 2.87
CA GLN A 26 -9.58 -24.47 4.14
C GLN A 26 -10.56 -23.30 4.17
N PRO A 27 -11.88 -23.55 4.22
CA PRO A 27 -12.89 -22.47 4.23
C PRO A 27 -12.76 -21.53 5.43
N ASP A 28 -12.29 -22.01 6.57
CA ASP A 28 -12.05 -21.18 7.77
C ASP A 28 -10.90 -20.20 7.54
N ALA A 29 -9.85 -20.57 6.81
CA ALA A 29 -8.76 -19.68 6.43
C ALA A 29 -9.25 -18.56 5.49
N VAL A 30 -10.21 -18.84 4.61
CA VAL A 30 -10.85 -17.82 3.76
C VAL A 30 -11.62 -16.82 4.61
N ALA A 31 -12.41 -17.28 5.56
CA ALA A 31 -13.16 -16.41 6.47
C ALA A 31 -12.24 -15.54 7.33
N GLU A 32 -11.09 -16.07 7.76
CA GLU A 32 -10.06 -15.30 8.48
C GLU A 32 -9.42 -14.24 7.57
N ALA A 33 -9.07 -14.61 6.34
CA ALA A 33 -8.52 -13.69 5.34
C ALA A 33 -9.49 -12.54 5.03
N GLU A 34 -10.78 -12.82 4.90
CA GLU A 34 -11.80 -11.78 4.68
C GLU A 34 -11.88 -10.80 5.85
N ARG A 35 -11.83 -11.27 7.09
CA ARG A 35 -11.78 -10.40 8.27
C ARG A 35 -10.53 -9.52 8.29
N PHE A 36 -9.37 -10.09 7.98
CA PHE A 36 -8.13 -9.34 7.86
C PHE A 36 -8.21 -8.27 6.76
N CYS A 37 -8.79 -8.61 5.62
CA CYS A 37 -8.92 -7.71 4.48
C CYS A 37 -9.78 -6.47 4.75
N VAL A 38 -10.68 -6.49 5.71
CA VAL A 38 -11.47 -5.30 6.09
C VAL A 38 -10.55 -4.17 6.55
N ASP A 39 -9.64 -4.46 7.49
CA ASP A 39 -8.71 -3.45 8.02
C ASP A 39 -7.60 -3.11 7.01
N TYR A 40 -7.17 -4.08 6.21
CA TYR A 40 -6.21 -3.85 5.13
C TYR A 40 -6.77 -2.91 4.05
N LYS A 41 -8.01 -3.09 3.63
CA LYS A 41 -8.69 -2.16 2.70
C LYS A 41 -8.79 -0.76 3.29
N ALA A 42 -9.14 -0.63 4.56
CA ALA A 42 -9.17 0.67 5.24
C ALA A 42 -7.79 1.36 5.27
N PHE A 43 -6.72 0.58 5.45
CA PHE A 43 -5.35 1.11 5.32
C PHE A 43 -5.07 1.61 3.90
N LEU A 44 -5.38 0.83 2.88
CA LEU A 44 -5.17 1.20 1.48
C LEU A 44 -5.98 2.43 1.08
N ASP A 45 -7.17 2.60 1.63
CA ASP A 45 -8.01 3.77 1.38
C ASP A 45 -7.42 5.05 1.97
N ALA A 46 -6.74 4.94 3.11
CA ALA A 46 -6.07 6.07 3.76
C ALA A 46 -4.66 6.36 3.19
N ALA A 47 -4.03 5.42 2.50
CA ALA A 47 -2.62 5.45 2.12
C ALA A 47 -2.44 5.46 0.59
N LYS A 48 -2.81 6.57 -0.06
CA LYS A 48 -2.71 6.72 -1.52
C LYS A 48 -1.32 7.15 -1.98
N THR A 49 -0.58 7.85 -1.13
CA THR A 49 0.80 8.31 -1.39
C THR A 49 1.73 7.87 -0.27
N GLU A 50 3.04 7.94 -0.48
CA GLU A 50 4.04 7.58 0.55
C GLU A 50 3.87 8.41 1.82
N ARG A 51 3.45 9.69 1.69
CA ARG A 51 3.22 10.57 2.83
C ARG A 51 1.99 10.17 3.62
N GLU A 52 0.90 9.83 2.93
CA GLU A 52 -0.32 9.36 3.56
C GLU A 52 -0.11 7.99 4.19
N ALA A 53 0.63 7.09 3.53
CA ALA A 53 1.01 5.80 4.10
C ALA A 53 1.84 5.96 5.38
N ALA A 54 2.86 6.84 5.37
CA ALA A 54 3.66 7.11 6.57
C ALA A 54 2.81 7.69 7.71
N ALA A 55 1.89 8.62 7.41
CA ALA A 55 1.00 9.21 8.40
C ALA A 55 0.02 8.16 8.98
N GLU A 56 -0.55 7.31 8.15
CA GLU A 56 -1.47 6.26 8.61
C GLU A 56 -0.73 5.19 9.43
N VAL A 57 0.49 4.81 9.05
CA VAL A 57 1.35 3.92 9.84
C VAL A 57 1.67 4.54 11.20
N GLU A 58 2.02 5.83 11.25
CA GLU A 58 2.29 6.54 12.50
C GLU A 58 1.04 6.57 13.40
N ARG A 59 -0.12 6.89 12.85
CA ARG A 59 -1.39 6.88 13.58
C ARG A 59 -1.69 5.51 14.20
N ARG A 60 -1.53 4.44 13.41
CA ARG A 60 -1.73 3.04 13.87
C ARG A 60 -0.68 2.64 14.91
N ALA A 61 0.58 3.04 14.71
CA ALA A 61 1.66 2.77 15.65
C ALA A 61 1.38 3.41 17.02
N LEU A 62 0.97 4.67 17.06
CA LEU A 62 0.59 5.35 18.28
C LEU A 62 -0.58 4.63 18.99
N ALA A 63 -1.60 4.24 18.25
CA ALA A 63 -2.73 3.48 18.79
C ALA A 63 -2.32 2.09 19.35
N ALA A 64 -1.27 1.48 18.79
CA ALA A 64 -0.69 0.22 19.25
C ALA A 64 0.35 0.37 20.37
N GLY A 65 0.53 1.58 20.90
CA GLY A 65 1.43 1.88 22.02
C GLY A 65 2.89 2.08 21.63
N TYR A 66 3.18 2.30 20.36
CA TYR A 66 4.50 2.75 19.93
C TYR A 66 4.70 4.23 20.26
N ARG A 67 5.94 4.62 20.53
CA ARG A 67 6.33 6.02 20.78
C ARG A 67 7.44 6.45 19.83
N PRO A 68 7.59 7.75 19.56
CA PRO A 68 8.72 8.23 18.75
C PRO A 68 10.06 7.82 19.36
N MET A 69 10.96 7.34 18.51
CA MET A 69 12.30 6.94 18.92
C MET A 69 13.13 8.18 19.22
N GLN A 70 13.73 8.24 20.41
CA GLN A 70 14.75 9.23 20.78
C GLN A 70 16.13 8.67 20.52
N ARG A 71 16.99 9.42 19.84
CA ARG A 71 18.33 8.96 19.46
C ARG A 71 19.36 9.04 20.57
N THR A 72 19.14 9.91 21.55
CA THR A 72 20.07 10.19 22.65
C THR A 72 19.34 10.34 23.97
N GLY A 73 20.02 10.06 25.09
CA GLY A 73 19.48 10.29 26.43
C GLY A 73 18.43 9.28 26.92
N VAL A 74 18.18 8.19 26.18
CA VAL A 74 17.21 7.17 26.56
C VAL A 74 17.81 5.78 26.44
N THR A 75 17.62 4.99 27.46
CA THR A 75 17.90 3.55 27.44
C THR A 75 16.59 2.80 27.22
N TYR A 76 16.54 1.99 26.20
CA TYR A 76 15.38 1.17 25.86
C TYR A 76 15.44 -0.20 26.55
N LYS A 77 14.29 -0.77 26.87
CA LYS A 77 14.13 -2.07 27.52
C LYS A 77 13.42 -3.07 26.61
N ALA A 78 13.58 -4.33 26.91
CA ALA A 78 12.79 -5.39 26.27
C ALA A 78 11.28 -5.12 26.40
N GLY A 79 10.55 -5.20 25.32
CA GLY A 79 9.13 -4.87 25.23
C GLY A 79 8.83 -3.42 24.83
N ASP A 80 9.81 -2.53 24.84
CA ASP A 80 9.63 -1.16 24.34
C ASP A 80 9.27 -1.18 22.86
N LYS A 81 8.25 -0.37 22.51
CA LYS A 81 7.76 -0.18 21.15
C LYS A 81 8.11 1.22 20.70
N VAL A 82 8.91 1.35 19.65
CA VAL A 82 9.35 2.64 19.15
C VAL A 82 9.17 2.73 17.64
N PHE A 83 8.99 3.95 17.14
CA PHE A 83 8.98 4.20 15.71
C PHE A 83 9.86 5.39 15.35
N TYR A 84 10.33 5.41 14.13
CA TYR A 84 11.04 6.55 13.53
C TYR A 84 10.37 6.90 12.20
N ASN A 85 9.87 8.14 12.13
CA ASN A 85 9.32 8.71 10.90
C ASN A 85 10.44 9.42 10.14
N ASN A 86 10.83 8.89 8.99
CA ASN A 86 11.86 9.47 8.15
C ASN A 86 11.24 10.45 7.16
N ARG A 87 11.17 11.73 7.55
CA ARG A 87 10.72 12.86 6.71
C ARG A 87 9.28 12.71 6.18
N GLY A 88 8.44 11.94 6.85
CA GLY A 88 7.05 11.68 6.42
C GLY A 88 6.96 10.85 5.12
N LYS A 89 7.98 10.06 4.78
CA LYS A 89 8.00 9.25 3.55
C LYS A 89 8.44 7.81 3.76
N ALA A 90 8.96 7.48 4.91
CA ALA A 90 9.31 6.13 5.30
C ALA A 90 9.16 5.98 6.80
N MET A 91 8.80 4.78 7.25
CA MET A 91 8.60 4.46 8.65
C MET A 91 9.44 3.26 9.05
N LEU A 92 10.01 3.34 10.24
CA LEU A 92 10.61 2.20 10.92
C LEU A 92 9.87 2.00 12.24
N LEU A 93 9.44 0.78 12.50
CA LEU A 93 8.86 0.37 13.77
C LEU A 93 9.73 -0.72 14.36
N ALA A 94 9.98 -0.66 15.66
CA ALA A 94 10.74 -1.68 16.37
C ALA A 94 10.07 -2.03 17.69
N THR A 95 9.97 -3.32 17.96
CA THR A 95 9.67 -3.87 19.29
C THR A 95 10.94 -4.52 19.80
N LEU A 96 11.45 -4.04 20.92
CA LEU A 96 12.71 -4.53 21.47
C LEU A 96 12.53 -5.90 22.10
N GLY A 97 13.35 -6.84 21.64
CA GLY A 97 13.39 -8.20 22.16
C GLY A 97 14.11 -8.32 23.51
N LYS A 98 14.12 -9.53 24.05
CA LYS A 98 14.89 -9.85 25.29
C LYS A 98 16.35 -10.19 25.03
N ARG A 99 16.70 -10.56 23.78
CA ARG A 99 18.05 -10.94 23.38
C ARG A 99 18.82 -9.70 22.88
N PRO A 100 20.14 -9.68 23.04
CA PRO A 100 21.00 -8.66 22.47
C PRO A 100 20.84 -8.57 20.94
N LEU A 101 21.10 -7.39 20.36
CA LEU A 101 20.95 -7.16 18.92
C LEU A 101 22.00 -7.89 18.07
N ASP A 102 23.14 -8.21 18.65
CA ASP A 102 24.22 -8.99 18.02
C ASP A 102 23.85 -10.47 17.81
N GLU A 103 22.88 -10.98 18.55
CA GLU A 103 22.28 -12.30 18.29
C GLU A 103 21.31 -12.30 17.09
N GLY A 104 21.05 -11.15 16.51
CA GLY A 104 20.21 -10.99 15.31
C GLY A 104 18.89 -10.28 15.56
N VAL A 105 18.24 -9.95 14.43
CA VAL A 105 16.94 -9.28 14.41
C VAL A 105 16.00 -9.98 13.44
N ARG A 106 14.70 -9.89 13.70
CA ARG A 106 13.68 -10.22 12.70
C ARG A 106 13.29 -8.95 11.97
N LEU A 107 13.60 -8.90 10.68
CA LEU A 107 13.35 -7.74 9.84
C LEU A 107 12.25 -8.06 8.81
N MET A 108 11.22 -7.23 8.77
CA MET A 108 10.22 -7.21 7.70
C MET A 108 10.32 -5.87 6.98
N VAL A 109 10.42 -5.92 5.65
CA VAL A 109 10.53 -4.72 4.80
C VAL A 109 9.45 -4.78 3.73
N ALA A 110 8.77 -3.66 3.53
CA ALA A 110 7.81 -3.50 2.47
C ALA A 110 7.94 -2.08 1.87
N HIS A 111 7.67 -1.95 0.56
CA HIS A 111 7.50 -0.64 -0.04
C HIS A 111 6.13 -0.05 0.35
N ILE A 112 6.03 1.28 0.33
CA ILE A 112 4.81 2.02 0.68
C ILE A 112 4.30 2.91 -0.45
N ASP A 113 4.99 2.92 -1.58
CA ASP A 113 4.55 3.58 -2.81
C ASP A 113 3.59 2.70 -3.61
N SER A 114 2.74 3.34 -4.41
CA SER A 114 1.76 2.67 -5.27
C SER A 114 1.87 3.20 -6.70
N PRO A 115 1.49 2.41 -7.72
CA PRO A 115 1.35 2.91 -9.09
C PRO A 115 0.40 4.09 -9.14
N ARG A 116 0.79 5.15 -9.88
CA ARG A 116 0.06 6.41 -9.97
C ARG A 116 0.46 7.20 -11.21
N LEU A 117 -0.22 8.32 -11.42
CA LEU A 117 0.18 9.36 -12.36
C LEU A 117 0.72 10.55 -11.58
N ASP A 118 2.00 10.88 -11.77
CA ASP A 118 2.61 12.08 -11.19
C ASP A 118 2.43 13.27 -12.14
N LEU A 119 2.10 14.44 -11.59
CA LEU A 119 2.09 15.67 -12.34
C LEU A 119 3.52 16.11 -12.70
N LYS A 120 3.75 16.52 -13.96
CA LYS A 120 5.03 17.12 -14.36
C LYS A 120 5.21 18.50 -13.71
N PRO A 121 6.44 19.03 -13.63
CA PRO A 121 6.72 20.33 -12.99
C PRO A 121 5.89 21.49 -13.52
N ASN A 122 5.55 21.52 -14.82
CA ASN A 122 4.64 22.47 -15.46
C ASN A 122 3.47 21.70 -16.07
N PRO A 123 2.51 21.26 -15.24
CA PRO A 123 1.54 20.27 -15.69
C PRO A 123 0.40 20.84 -16.51
N LEU A 124 -0.07 22.02 -16.17
CA LEU A 124 -1.28 22.59 -16.78
C LEU A 124 -1.02 23.10 -18.18
N TYR A 125 -1.87 22.69 -19.12
CA TYR A 125 -1.91 23.21 -20.49
C TYR A 125 -3.36 23.18 -20.99
N GLU A 126 -3.59 23.92 -22.05
CA GLU A 126 -4.88 23.96 -22.75
C GLU A 126 -4.72 23.35 -24.12
N ASP A 127 -5.71 22.56 -24.53
CA ASP A 127 -5.85 22.04 -25.89
C ASP A 127 -7.34 21.87 -26.19
N SER A 128 -7.76 22.43 -27.32
CA SER A 128 -9.15 22.32 -27.81
C SER A 128 -10.20 22.78 -26.76
N ASP A 129 -9.95 23.92 -26.11
CA ASP A 129 -10.75 24.53 -25.04
C ASP A 129 -10.90 23.64 -23.78
N ILE A 130 -10.00 22.66 -23.60
CA ILE A 130 -9.98 21.78 -22.45
C ILE A 130 -8.69 22.00 -21.63
N ALA A 131 -8.85 22.17 -20.31
CA ALA A 131 -7.71 22.24 -19.40
C ALA A 131 -7.21 20.82 -19.09
N LEU A 132 -5.95 20.56 -19.40
CA LEU A 132 -5.30 19.25 -19.31
C LEU A 132 -4.09 19.30 -18.38
N PHE A 133 -3.77 18.15 -17.76
CA PHE A 133 -2.56 17.95 -16.99
C PHE A 133 -1.56 17.03 -17.70
N LYS A 134 -0.34 17.52 -17.88
CA LYS A 134 0.79 16.66 -18.29
C LYS A 134 1.20 15.78 -17.13
N THR A 135 1.15 14.47 -17.33
CA THR A 135 1.48 13.48 -16.32
C THR A 135 2.65 12.61 -16.74
N HIS A 136 3.24 11.94 -15.76
CA HIS A 136 4.16 10.84 -15.93
C HIS A 136 3.66 9.66 -15.10
N TYR A 137 3.60 8.47 -15.67
CA TYR A 137 3.24 7.28 -14.90
C TYR A 137 4.40 6.85 -13.99
N TYR A 138 4.05 6.39 -12.81
CA TYR A 138 4.97 5.84 -11.82
C TYR A 138 4.61 4.39 -11.54
N GLY A 139 5.63 3.50 -11.53
CA GLY A 139 5.44 2.08 -11.37
C GLY A 139 4.94 1.37 -12.65
N GLY A 140 4.65 0.10 -12.54
CA GLY A 140 4.15 -0.72 -13.66
C GLY A 140 2.63 -0.58 -13.80
N ILE A 141 2.18 0.23 -14.76
CA ILE A 141 0.75 0.35 -15.08
C ILE A 141 0.42 -0.24 -16.46
N ARG A 142 -0.72 -0.87 -16.57
CA ARG A 142 -1.33 -1.24 -17.85
C ARG A 142 -2.15 -0.07 -18.35
N LYS A 143 -1.55 0.80 -19.16
CA LYS A 143 -2.12 2.10 -19.57
C LYS A 143 -3.54 2.00 -20.10
N TYR A 144 -3.85 0.96 -20.87
CA TYR A 144 -5.18 0.75 -21.45
C TYR A 144 -6.29 0.57 -20.39
N GLN A 145 -5.95 0.12 -19.19
CA GLN A 145 -6.92 -0.01 -18.09
C GLN A 145 -7.20 1.32 -17.39
N TRP A 146 -6.36 2.33 -17.60
CA TRP A 146 -6.44 3.62 -16.95
C TRP A 146 -7.21 4.65 -17.78
N GLY A 147 -7.47 4.36 -19.06
CA GLY A 147 -8.27 5.21 -19.94
C GLY A 147 -9.67 5.41 -19.36
N ALA A 148 -10.11 6.66 -19.28
CA ALA A 148 -11.40 7.08 -18.72
C ALA A 148 -11.65 6.64 -17.26
N THR A 149 -10.63 6.19 -16.53
CA THR A 149 -10.77 5.83 -15.11
C THR A 149 -10.81 7.11 -14.26
N PRO A 150 -11.81 7.25 -13.37
CA PRO A 150 -11.85 8.35 -12.43
C PRO A 150 -10.64 8.33 -11.49
N LEU A 151 -9.98 9.47 -11.34
CA LEU A 151 -8.80 9.64 -10.50
C LEU A 151 -9.05 10.69 -9.42
N SER A 152 -8.41 10.52 -8.27
CA SER A 152 -8.31 11.54 -7.24
C SER A 152 -6.93 12.20 -7.25
N LEU A 153 -6.86 13.48 -6.91
CA LEU A 153 -5.61 14.21 -6.78
C LEU A 153 -5.16 14.23 -5.33
N HIS A 154 -3.96 13.73 -5.05
CA HIS A 154 -3.35 13.71 -3.74
C HIS A 154 -1.98 14.37 -3.80
N GLY A 155 -1.63 15.13 -2.77
CA GLY A 155 -0.32 15.75 -2.70
C GLY A 155 -0.18 16.79 -1.61
N VAL A 156 0.99 17.40 -1.58
CA VAL A 156 1.29 18.50 -0.67
C VAL A 156 1.98 19.63 -1.42
N VAL A 157 1.64 20.86 -1.08
CA VAL A 157 2.29 22.06 -1.57
C VAL A 157 2.92 22.80 -0.40
N TYR A 158 4.20 23.11 -0.50
CA TYR A 158 4.87 23.99 0.44
C TYR A 158 4.95 25.39 -0.16
N ARG A 159 4.32 26.35 0.51
CA ARG A 159 4.37 27.75 0.12
C ARG A 159 5.74 28.35 0.47
N LYS A 160 6.03 29.55 -0.10
CA LYS A 160 7.28 30.26 0.17
C LYS A 160 7.47 30.68 1.64
N ASP A 161 6.37 30.83 2.37
CA ASP A 161 6.35 31.12 3.81
C ASP A 161 6.54 29.85 4.69
N GLY A 162 6.76 28.68 4.07
CA GLY A 162 6.90 27.38 4.76
C GLY A 162 5.59 26.69 5.09
N THR A 163 4.45 27.29 4.81
CA THR A 163 3.14 26.68 5.08
C THR A 163 2.93 25.44 4.23
N LYS A 164 2.63 24.31 4.87
CA LYS A 164 2.22 23.07 4.20
C LYS A 164 0.73 23.11 3.90
N VAL A 165 0.37 22.91 2.65
CA VAL A 165 -1.02 22.73 2.21
C VAL A 165 -1.18 21.30 1.70
N GLU A 166 -2.06 20.55 2.31
CA GLU A 166 -2.45 19.24 1.83
C GLU A 166 -3.56 19.36 0.79
N VAL A 167 -3.45 18.59 -0.27
CA VAL A 167 -4.42 18.55 -1.37
C VAL A 167 -5.05 17.16 -1.40
N PRO A 168 -6.03 16.88 -0.53
CA PRO A 168 -6.85 15.68 -0.62
C PRO A 168 -8.04 15.98 -1.54
N TRP A 169 -7.86 15.87 -2.85
CA TRP A 169 -8.96 16.14 -3.77
C TRP A 169 -9.63 14.84 -4.22
N ALA A 170 -10.58 14.40 -3.43
CA ALA A 170 -11.52 13.35 -3.77
C ALA A 170 -12.93 13.77 -3.36
N ARG A 171 -13.44 14.89 -3.91
CA ARG A 171 -14.86 15.22 -3.72
C ARG A 171 -15.71 14.49 -4.74
N LYS A 172 -16.82 13.90 -4.29
CA LYS A 172 -17.80 13.07 -5.02
C LYS A 172 -18.35 13.66 -6.34
N ARG A 173 -17.99 14.86 -6.76
CA ARG A 173 -18.52 15.55 -7.95
C ARG A 173 -17.48 16.09 -8.93
N GLU A 174 -16.19 16.02 -8.60
CA GLU A 174 -15.13 16.53 -9.47
C GLU A 174 -14.17 15.36 -9.73
N THR A 175 -14.22 14.85 -10.92
CA THR A 175 -13.48 13.64 -11.31
C THR A 175 -12.43 14.03 -12.34
N LEU A 176 -11.17 13.68 -12.06
CA LEU A 176 -10.11 13.68 -13.07
C LEU A 176 -10.15 12.34 -13.81
N CYS A 177 -10.02 12.37 -15.11
CA CYS A 177 -9.91 11.17 -15.92
C CYS A 177 -8.59 11.17 -16.68
N PHE A 178 -8.06 9.98 -16.93
CA PHE A 178 -6.96 9.79 -17.86
C PHE A 178 -7.56 9.72 -19.28
N ALA A 179 -7.10 10.62 -20.15
CA ALA A 179 -7.48 10.68 -21.56
C ALA A 179 -6.34 10.19 -22.45
#